data_972a1b35808b73fbe9aba7acc2fcf199
#
_entry.id   972a1b35808b73fbe9aba7acc2fcf199
#
_cell.length_a   1.000
_cell.length_b   1.000
_cell.length_c   1.000
_cell.angle_alpha   90.00
_cell.angle_beta   90.00
_cell.angle_gamma   90.00
#
_symmetry.space_group_name_H-M   'P 1'
#
loop_
_entity.id
_entity.type
_entity.pdbx_description
1 polymer ?
#
loop_
_entity_poly.entity_id
_entity_poly.type
_entity_poly.pdbx_seq_one_letter_code
_entity_poly.pdbx_strand_id
1 'polypeptide(L)'
;GVMTARDRLDALFNQGTFVEWGMHARHDCHNFGMENKELACDGVISGVGTVDGRVVAAFSQDFTVSGGSLGAVHAQKIASLMEHALKIGCPVVGINDSGGARIQEGDHSLAGYSKVFYHNVLLSGVLPQIAIIAGPCAGGAAYSPALMDFIIMVKGSANMFICGPEVIQAVTGQKCTMGDIGSTHV
;
A
#
# COMPACT_ATOMS: atom_id res chain seq x y z
N GLY A 1 -14.57 -7.43 -13.49
CA GLY A 1 -13.53 -6.40 -13.46
C GLY A 1 -12.81 -6.39 -12.11
N VAL A 2 -11.71 -5.69 -12.03
CA VAL A 2 -10.97 -5.52 -10.77
C VAL A 2 -11.68 -4.47 -9.91
N MET A 3 -11.81 -4.70 -8.62
CA MET A 3 -12.37 -3.74 -7.67
C MET A 3 -11.48 -2.50 -7.56
N THR A 4 -12.08 -1.31 -7.50
CA THR A 4 -11.34 -0.08 -7.19
C THR A 4 -10.83 -0.09 -5.73
N ALA A 5 -9.90 0.82 -5.41
CA ALA A 5 -9.42 0.95 -4.03
C ALA A 5 -10.56 1.25 -3.04
N ARG A 6 -11.55 2.04 -3.46
CA ARG A 6 -12.73 2.36 -2.66
C ARG A 6 -13.66 1.16 -2.48
N ASP A 7 -13.98 0.45 -3.58
CA ASP A 7 -14.83 -0.75 -3.51
C ASP A 7 -14.25 -1.80 -2.56
N ARG A 8 -12.92 -1.93 -2.50
CA ARG A 8 -12.23 -2.86 -1.59
C ARG A 8 -12.46 -2.49 -0.12
N LEU A 9 -12.45 -1.20 0.22
CA LEU A 9 -12.76 -0.73 1.57
C LEU A 9 -14.25 -0.85 1.90
N ASP A 10 -15.11 -0.55 0.94
CA ASP A 10 -16.56 -0.72 1.11
C ASP A 10 -16.94 -2.20 1.31
N ALA A 11 -16.19 -3.13 0.69
CA ALA A 11 -16.36 -4.56 0.91
C ALA A 11 -15.79 -5.05 2.25
N LEU A 12 -14.79 -4.36 2.80
CA LEU A 12 -14.18 -4.70 4.08
C LEU A 12 -15.04 -4.26 5.27
N PHE A 13 -15.55 -3.04 5.22
CA PHE A 13 -16.21 -2.41 6.35
C PHE A 13 -17.73 -2.64 6.38
N ASN A 14 -18.31 -2.63 7.57
CA ASN A 14 -19.76 -2.54 7.71
C ASN A 14 -20.26 -1.26 7.04
N GLN A 15 -21.39 -1.38 6.34
CA GLN A 15 -21.95 -0.29 5.55
C GLN A 15 -22.12 1.00 6.37
N GLY A 16 -21.62 2.12 5.82
CA GLY A 16 -21.74 3.46 6.41
C GLY A 16 -20.85 3.73 7.62
N THR A 17 -19.94 2.82 7.98
CA THR A 17 -19.06 3.01 9.15
C THR A 17 -17.69 3.56 8.78
N PHE A 18 -17.30 3.52 7.51
CA PHE A 18 -15.98 4.00 7.08
C PHE A 18 -15.89 5.52 7.14
N VAL A 19 -14.89 6.01 7.86
CA VAL A 19 -14.53 7.42 7.97
C VAL A 19 -13.18 7.62 7.32
N GLU A 20 -13.17 8.25 6.15
CA GLU A 20 -11.96 8.49 5.36
C GLU A 20 -11.16 9.67 5.91
N TRP A 21 -9.83 9.52 5.92
CA TRP A 21 -8.87 10.55 6.31
C TRP A 21 -8.00 10.99 5.15
N GLY A 22 -7.73 12.30 5.09
CA GLY A 22 -6.85 12.84 4.06
C GLY A 22 -7.40 12.71 2.65
N MET A 23 -8.72 12.75 2.47
CA MET A 23 -9.39 12.68 1.16
C MET A 23 -8.86 13.74 0.18
N HIS A 24 -8.52 14.93 0.67
CA HIS A 24 -8.02 16.05 -0.14
C HIS A 24 -6.49 16.18 -0.13
N ALA A 25 -5.79 15.20 0.45
CA ALA A 25 -4.33 15.21 0.45
C ALA A 25 -3.79 15.09 -0.99
N ARG A 26 -2.75 15.88 -1.28
CA ARG A 26 -2.08 15.93 -2.59
C ARG A 26 -0.57 15.85 -2.36
N HIS A 27 0.16 15.32 -3.34
CA HIS A 27 1.61 15.40 -3.33
C HIS A 27 2.07 16.87 -3.48
N ASP A 28 3.28 17.15 -3.02
CA ASP A 28 3.93 18.47 -3.16
C ASP A 28 5.19 18.40 -4.04
N CYS A 29 5.30 17.36 -4.87
CA CYS A 29 6.41 17.17 -5.76
C CYS A 29 6.35 18.13 -6.95
N HIS A 30 7.44 18.87 -7.17
CA HIS A 30 7.60 19.83 -8.28
C HIS A 30 8.60 19.35 -9.34
N ASN A 31 9.19 18.15 -9.18
CA ASN A 31 10.16 17.60 -10.12
C ASN A 31 9.45 16.87 -11.26
N PHE A 32 10.10 16.85 -12.43
CA PHE A 32 9.66 16.08 -13.60
C PHE A 32 8.24 16.38 -14.08
N GLY A 33 7.77 17.63 -13.90
CA GLY A 33 6.44 18.05 -14.31
C GLY A 33 5.31 17.54 -13.40
N MET A 34 5.64 17.07 -12.22
CA MET A 34 4.66 16.56 -11.26
C MET A 34 3.73 17.67 -10.74
N GLU A 35 4.18 18.90 -10.69
CA GLU A 35 3.38 20.07 -10.30
C GLU A 35 2.11 20.27 -11.13
N ASN A 36 2.10 19.69 -12.35
CA ASN A 36 0.97 19.73 -13.27
C ASN A 36 0.08 18.48 -13.19
N LYS A 37 0.40 17.51 -12.32
CA LYS A 37 -0.35 16.26 -12.18
C LYS A 37 -1.24 16.29 -10.94
N GLU A 38 -2.52 16.09 -11.13
CA GLU A 38 -3.44 15.80 -10.03
C GLU A 38 -3.42 14.30 -9.70
N LEU A 39 -2.93 13.95 -8.52
CA LEU A 39 -2.98 12.60 -7.99
C LEU A 39 -4.01 12.56 -6.86
N ALA A 40 -5.20 12.06 -7.17
CA ALA A 40 -6.30 12.00 -6.21
C ALA A 40 -5.88 11.23 -4.94
N CYS A 41 -6.10 11.84 -3.76
CA CYS A 41 -5.76 11.27 -2.45
C CYS A 41 -4.29 10.83 -2.33
N ASP A 42 -3.43 11.29 -3.22
CA ASP A 42 -2.06 10.80 -3.46
C ASP A 42 -1.94 9.28 -3.64
N GLY A 43 -2.95 8.67 -4.28
CA GLY A 43 -2.97 7.25 -4.65
C GLY A 43 -3.25 6.27 -3.50
N VAL A 44 -3.71 6.74 -2.34
CA VAL A 44 -4.12 5.87 -1.24
C VAL A 44 -5.35 6.40 -0.50
N ILE A 45 -6.32 5.54 -0.28
CA ILE A 45 -7.48 5.81 0.57
C ILE A 45 -7.21 5.20 1.94
N SER A 46 -7.37 5.98 3.00
CA SER A 46 -7.07 5.55 4.37
C SER A 46 -8.13 6.05 5.35
N GLY A 47 -8.41 5.28 6.37
CA GLY A 47 -9.39 5.64 7.40
C GLY A 47 -9.69 4.52 8.36
N VAL A 48 -10.73 4.71 9.14
CA VAL A 48 -11.22 3.75 10.13
C VAL A 48 -12.68 3.41 9.89
N GLY A 49 -13.06 2.21 10.25
CA GLY A 49 -14.45 1.74 10.18
C GLY A 49 -14.65 0.55 11.10
N THR A 50 -15.77 -0.15 10.99
CA THR A 50 -16.02 -1.35 11.77
C THR A 50 -16.14 -2.59 10.89
N VAL A 51 -15.63 -3.71 11.39
CA VAL A 51 -15.80 -5.06 10.85
C VAL A 51 -16.38 -5.91 11.97
N ASP A 52 -17.59 -6.42 11.77
CA ASP A 52 -18.33 -7.18 12.80
C ASP A 52 -18.38 -6.47 14.16
N GLY A 53 -18.59 -5.14 14.12
CA GLY A 53 -18.69 -4.29 15.31
C GLY A 53 -17.35 -3.93 15.95
N ARG A 54 -16.21 -4.38 15.42
CA ARG A 54 -14.87 -4.03 15.92
C ARG A 54 -14.26 -2.93 15.08
N VAL A 55 -13.65 -1.94 15.72
CA VAL A 55 -12.92 -0.87 15.01
C VAL A 55 -11.67 -1.45 14.34
N VAL A 56 -11.49 -1.11 13.08
CA VAL A 56 -10.33 -1.50 12.25
C VAL A 56 -9.83 -0.27 11.52
N ALA A 57 -8.52 -0.06 11.50
CA ALA A 57 -7.87 0.91 10.63
C ALA A 57 -7.49 0.23 9.32
N ALA A 58 -7.79 0.85 8.18
CA ALA A 58 -7.41 0.28 6.89
C ALA A 58 -6.96 1.34 5.90
N PHE A 59 -6.07 0.92 4.99
CA PHE A 59 -5.72 1.68 3.79
C PHE A 59 -5.85 0.80 2.55
N SER A 60 -6.14 1.42 1.43
CA SER A 60 -6.19 0.76 0.11
C SER A 60 -5.45 1.61 -0.91
N GLN A 61 -4.43 1.03 -1.54
CA GLN A 61 -3.67 1.69 -2.60
C GLN A 61 -4.43 1.63 -3.92
N ASP A 62 -4.38 2.72 -4.66
CA ASP A 62 -5.06 2.87 -5.94
C ASP A 62 -4.06 2.82 -7.10
N PHE A 63 -4.00 1.68 -7.77
CA PHE A 63 -3.10 1.49 -8.91
C PHE A 63 -3.40 2.42 -10.09
N THR A 64 -4.64 2.92 -10.21
CA THR A 64 -5.01 3.87 -11.26
C THR A 64 -4.37 5.24 -11.07
N VAL A 65 -3.93 5.56 -9.86
CA VAL A 65 -3.24 6.80 -9.53
C VAL A 65 -1.73 6.56 -9.51
N SER A 66 -1.07 6.92 -10.58
CA SER A 66 0.39 6.79 -10.75
C SER A 66 0.95 5.38 -10.42
N GLY A 67 0.20 4.31 -10.80
CA GLY A 67 0.57 2.92 -10.52
C GLY A 67 0.55 2.57 -9.02
N GLY A 68 -0.24 3.26 -8.22
CA GLY A 68 -0.25 3.08 -6.76
C GLY A 68 1.09 3.40 -6.09
N SER A 69 1.98 4.11 -6.79
CA SER A 69 3.34 4.39 -6.29
C SER A 69 3.31 5.27 -5.05
N LEU A 70 4.16 4.92 -4.08
CA LEU A 70 4.22 5.60 -2.80
C LEU A 70 5.11 6.84 -2.89
N GLY A 71 4.48 8.01 -2.72
CA GLY A 71 5.16 9.29 -2.49
C GLY A 71 5.17 9.67 -1.00
N ALA A 72 5.73 10.83 -0.69
CA ALA A 72 5.87 11.29 0.69
C ALA A 72 4.51 11.46 1.40
N VAL A 73 3.52 12.06 0.73
CA VAL A 73 2.18 12.28 1.29
C VAL A 73 1.41 10.97 1.39
N HIS A 74 1.49 10.09 0.39
CA HIS A 74 0.96 8.72 0.43
C HIS A 74 1.45 7.98 1.68
N ALA A 75 2.78 7.97 1.89
CA ALA A 75 3.39 7.34 3.06
C ALA A 75 2.94 7.98 4.38
N GLN A 76 2.85 9.32 4.42
CA GLN A 76 2.41 10.02 5.62
C GLN A 76 0.96 9.65 6.00
N LYS A 77 0.06 9.46 5.03
CA LYS A 77 -1.30 9.00 5.30
C LYS A 77 -1.31 7.62 5.95
N ILE A 78 -0.53 6.67 5.41
CA ILE A 78 -0.41 5.31 5.97
C ILE A 78 0.20 5.37 7.38
N ALA A 79 1.31 6.07 7.56
CA ALA A 79 1.99 6.19 8.83
C ALA A 79 1.10 6.82 9.92
N SER A 80 0.37 7.90 9.57
CA SER A 80 -0.57 8.55 10.49
C SER A 80 -1.73 7.63 10.88
N LEU A 81 -2.23 6.82 9.95
CA LEU A 81 -3.25 5.82 10.22
C LEU A 81 -2.73 4.75 11.21
N MET A 82 -1.51 4.24 10.98
CA MET A 82 -0.88 3.24 11.84
C MET A 82 -0.59 3.80 13.24
N GLU A 83 -0.12 5.05 13.33
CA GLU A 83 0.07 5.74 14.61
C GLU A 83 -1.25 5.87 15.39
N HIS A 84 -2.34 6.21 14.68
CA HIS A 84 -3.66 6.28 15.31
C HIS A 84 -4.15 4.89 15.75
N ALA A 85 -3.98 3.88 14.92
CA ALA A 85 -4.32 2.51 15.29
C ALA A 85 -3.61 2.07 16.57
N LEU A 86 -2.33 2.44 16.72
CA LEU A 86 -1.56 2.18 17.94
C LEU A 86 -2.16 2.88 19.17
N LYS A 87 -2.61 4.13 19.02
CA LYS A 87 -3.21 4.91 20.12
C LYS A 87 -4.56 4.37 20.57
N ILE A 88 -5.39 3.87 19.66
CA ILE A 88 -6.73 3.37 19.99
C ILE A 88 -6.78 1.85 20.19
N GLY A 89 -5.71 1.14 19.88
CA GLY A 89 -5.61 -0.30 20.06
C GLY A 89 -6.42 -1.12 19.05
N CYS A 90 -6.45 -0.74 17.76
CA CYS A 90 -7.20 -1.47 16.74
C CYS A 90 -6.28 -2.12 15.71
N PRO A 91 -6.71 -3.25 15.08
CA PRO A 91 -5.97 -3.88 13.99
C PRO A 91 -5.78 -2.96 12.79
N VAL A 92 -4.72 -3.22 12.01
CA VAL A 92 -4.44 -2.54 10.74
C VAL A 92 -4.58 -3.51 9.58
N VAL A 93 -5.35 -3.12 8.57
CA VAL A 93 -5.48 -3.85 7.29
C VAL A 93 -4.92 -2.99 6.17
N GLY A 94 -3.89 -3.49 5.48
CA GLY A 94 -3.34 -2.88 4.27
C GLY A 94 -3.80 -3.62 3.02
N ILE A 95 -4.52 -2.94 2.13
CA ILE A 95 -4.88 -3.49 0.81
C ILE A 95 -3.88 -2.91 -0.19
N ASN A 96 -2.93 -3.74 -0.60
CA ASN A 96 -1.75 -3.34 -1.33
C ASN A 96 -1.91 -3.59 -2.83
N ASP A 97 -1.61 -2.55 -3.62
CA ASP A 97 -1.68 -2.55 -5.08
C ASP A 97 -0.77 -1.41 -5.59
N SER A 98 0.56 -1.67 -5.72
CA SER A 98 1.55 -0.61 -5.86
C SER A 98 2.78 -1.05 -6.63
N GLY A 99 3.20 -0.21 -7.58
CA GLY A 99 4.46 -0.34 -8.29
C GLY A 99 5.72 -0.04 -7.47
N GLY A 100 5.58 0.32 -6.18
CA GLY A 100 6.71 0.64 -5.31
C GLY A 100 6.91 2.14 -5.10
N ALA A 101 8.16 2.58 -4.93
CA ALA A 101 8.49 3.97 -4.68
C ALA A 101 8.19 4.86 -5.89
N ARG A 102 7.61 6.04 -5.67
CA ARG A 102 7.39 7.05 -6.71
C ARG A 102 8.72 7.68 -7.10
N ILE A 103 9.23 7.30 -8.28
CA ILE A 103 10.59 7.66 -8.74
C ILE A 103 10.78 9.17 -8.83
N GLN A 104 9.74 9.92 -9.21
CA GLN A 104 9.78 11.37 -9.36
C GLN A 104 10.05 12.11 -8.05
N GLU A 105 9.76 11.49 -6.91
CA GLU A 105 10.01 12.05 -5.58
C GLU A 105 11.36 11.65 -5.00
N GLY A 106 12.11 10.78 -5.69
CA GLY A 106 13.48 10.39 -5.31
C GLY A 106 13.56 9.85 -3.88
N ASP A 107 14.47 10.43 -3.10
CA ASP A 107 14.71 10.06 -1.70
C ASP A 107 13.54 10.35 -0.76
N HIS A 108 12.65 11.28 -1.08
CA HIS A 108 11.43 11.53 -0.29
C HIS A 108 10.48 10.32 -0.28
N SER A 109 10.38 9.59 -1.41
CA SER A 109 9.59 8.37 -1.46
C SER A 109 10.23 7.24 -0.64
N LEU A 110 11.55 7.12 -0.65
CA LEU A 110 12.28 6.15 0.16
C LEU A 110 12.17 6.47 1.67
N ALA A 111 12.29 7.75 2.03
CA ALA A 111 12.03 8.21 3.40
C ALA A 111 10.58 7.94 3.83
N GLY A 112 9.65 8.03 2.89
CA GLY A 112 8.25 7.64 3.10
C GLY A 112 8.11 6.17 3.46
N TYR A 113 8.75 5.26 2.71
CA TYR A 113 8.78 3.84 3.07
C TYR A 113 9.39 3.58 4.44
N SER A 114 10.47 4.28 4.79
CA SER A 114 11.09 4.16 6.12
C SER A 114 10.09 4.47 7.24
N LYS A 115 9.23 5.48 7.07
CA LYS A 115 8.18 5.80 8.05
C LYS A 115 7.16 4.67 8.18
N VAL A 116 6.73 4.08 7.06
CA VAL A 116 5.78 2.96 7.06
C VAL A 116 6.40 1.75 7.76
N PHE A 117 7.64 1.37 7.41
CA PHE A 117 8.35 0.24 8.04
C PHE A 117 8.56 0.46 9.54
N TYR A 118 8.90 1.68 9.95
CA TYR A 118 9.02 2.03 11.36
C TYR A 118 7.71 1.74 12.12
N HIS A 119 6.56 2.12 11.55
CA HIS A 119 5.27 1.84 12.18
C HIS A 119 4.91 0.35 12.13
N ASN A 120 5.25 -0.38 11.06
CA ASN A 120 5.09 -1.84 11.05
C ASN A 120 5.82 -2.49 12.23
N VAL A 121 7.06 -2.05 12.51
CA VAL A 121 7.86 -2.55 13.63
C VAL A 121 7.25 -2.17 14.97
N LEU A 122 6.77 -0.93 15.14
CA LEU A 122 6.11 -0.50 16.39
C LEU A 122 4.82 -1.27 16.69
N LEU A 123 4.08 -1.67 15.66
CA LEU A 123 2.84 -2.43 15.81
C LEU A 123 3.09 -3.92 15.99
N SER A 124 4.25 -4.43 15.58
CA SER A 124 4.58 -5.85 15.63
C SER A 124 4.52 -6.41 17.06
N GLY A 125 3.73 -7.47 17.24
CA GLY A 125 3.47 -8.06 18.57
C GLY A 125 2.57 -7.24 19.48
N VAL A 126 2.08 -6.08 19.02
CA VAL A 126 1.18 -5.20 19.79
C VAL A 126 -0.24 -5.22 19.22
N LEU A 127 -0.37 -5.05 17.91
CA LEU A 127 -1.64 -5.04 17.20
C LEU A 127 -1.56 -5.96 15.98
N PRO A 128 -2.65 -6.67 15.63
CA PRO A 128 -2.69 -7.46 14.39
C PRO A 128 -2.52 -6.57 13.16
N GLN A 129 -1.63 -6.98 12.27
CA GLN A 129 -1.37 -6.35 10.98
C GLN A 129 -1.66 -7.35 9.86
N ILE A 130 -2.60 -7.03 8.98
CA ILE A 130 -3.06 -7.91 7.91
C ILE A 130 -2.79 -7.24 6.57
N ALA A 131 -2.00 -7.87 5.72
CA ALA A 131 -1.76 -7.44 4.35
C ALA A 131 -2.65 -8.23 3.38
N ILE A 132 -3.38 -7.51 2.53
CA ILE A 132 -4.10 -8.07 1.40
C ILE A 132 -3.39 -7.59 0.13
N ILE A 133 -2.81 -8.51 -0.62
CA ILE A 133 -2.15 -8.21 -1.90
C ILE A 133 -3.22 -8.35 -2.98
N ALA A 134 -3.68 -7.23 -3.52
CA ALA A 134 -4.79 -7.18 -4.46
C ALA A 134 -4.36 -6.99 -5.93
N GLY A 135 -3.15 -6.53 -6.12
CA GLY A 135 -2.50 -6.34 -7.42
C GLY A 135 -1.00 -6.52 -7.32
N PRO A 136 -0.20 -5.93 -8.23
CA PRO A 136 1.25 -5.96 -8.12
C PRO A 136 1.74 -5.22 -6.88
N CYS A 137 2.72 -5.79 -6.19
CA CYS A 137 3.45 -5.19 -5.08
C CYS A 137 4.95 -5.37 -5.32
N ALA A 138 5.60 -4.30 -5.79
CA ALA A 138 7.00 -4.32 -6.19
C ALA A 138 7.88 -3.53 -5.21
N GLY A 139 9.09 -3.99 -4.97
CA GLY A 139 10.08 -3.31 -4.15
C GLY A 139 9.59 -3.03 -2.74
N GLY A 140 9.61 -1.75 -2.30
CA GLY A 140 9.13 -1.33 -0.98
C GLY A 140 7.68 -1.71 -0.68
N ALA A 141 6.84 -1.83 -1.71
CA ALA A 141 5.46 -2.30 -1.58
C ALA A 141 5.35 -3.79 -1.20
N ALA A 142 6.40 -4.57 -1.40
CA ALA A 142 6.49 -5.95 -0.92
C ALA A 142 7.05 -6.02 0.51
N TYR A 143 7.88 -5.06 0.92
CA TYR A 143 8.52 -5.11 2.24
C TYR A 143 7.55 -4.82 3.38
N SER A 144 6.67 -3.82 3.26
CA SER A 144 5.69 -3.52 4.30
C SER A 144 4.77 -4.72 4.58
N PRO A 145 4.15 -5.36 3.58
CA PRO A 145 3.41 -6.61 3.78
C PRO A 145 4.22 -7.72 4.46
N ALA A 146 5.51 -7.87 4.10
CA ALA A 146 6.38 -8.89 4.69
C ALA A 146 6.70 -8.62 6.18
N LEU A 147 6.53 -7.39 6.66
CA LEU A 147 6.66 -7.01 8.07
C LEU A 147 5.34 -7.18 8.86
N MET A 148 4.23 -7.47 8.19
CA MET A 148 2.94 -7.69 8.82
C MET A 148 2.77 -9.14 9.30
N ASP A 149 1.72 -9.41 10.10
CA ASP A 149 1.51 -10.73 10.71
C ASP A 149 0.88 -11.73 9.74
N PHE A 150 0.00 -11.27 8.85
CA PHE A 150 -0.70 -12.12 7.89
C PHE A 150 -0.64 -11.52 6.49
N ILE A 151 -0.38 -12.38 5.49
CA ILE A 151 -0.40 -11.99 4.08
C ILE A 151 -1.44 -12.84 3.35
N ILE A 152 -2.42 -12.17 2.73
CA ILE A 152 -3.46 -12.78 1.90
C ILE A 152 -3.25 -12.29 0.48
N MET A 153 -3.06 -13.20 -0.47
CA MET A 153 -2.87 -12.87 -1.88
C MET A 153 -4.11 -13.22 -2.70
N VAL A 154 -4.61 -12.26 -3.47
CA VAL A 154 -5.75 -12.49 -4.37
C VAL A 154 -5.29 -13.27 -5.59
N LYS A 155 -5.87 -14.47 -5.77
CA LYS A 155 -5.52 -15.34 -6.90
C LYS A 155 -5.81 -14.67 -8.24
N GLY A 156 -4.83 -14.70 -9.13
CA GLY A 156 -4.94 -14.20 -10.51
C GLY A 156 -4.59 -12.72 -10.69
N SER A 157 -4.57 -11.89 -9.65
CA SER A 157 -4.18 -10.48 -9.73
C SER A 157 -2.96 -10.13 -8.89
N ALA A 158 -2.79 -10.80 -7.75
CA ALA A 158 -1.73 -10.50 -6.81
C ALA A 158 -0.36 -10.98 -7.30
N ASN A 159 0.63 -10.10 -7.18
CA ASN A 159 2.05 -10.44 -7.35
C ASN A 159 2.84 -9.69 -6.28
N MET A 160 3.81 -10.35 -5.66
CA MET A 160 4.65 -9.76 -4.63
C MET A 160 6.11 -10.13 -4.89
N PHE A 161 6.95 -9.15 -5.20
CA PHE A 161 8.36 -9.37 -5.54
C PHE A 161 9.23 -8.16 -5.20
N ILE A 162 10.52 -8.42 -4.96
CA ILE A 162 11.51 -7.38 -4.61
C ILE A 162 11.86 -6.53 -5.82
N CYS A 163 12.11 -7.17 -6.97
CA CYS A 163 12.42 -6.48 -8.22
C CYS A 163 11.71 -7.15 -9.39
N GLY A 164 11.36 -6.35 -10.40
CA GLY A 164 10.63 -6.82 -11.58
C GLY A 164 11.49 -7.65 -12.53
N PRO A 165 10.84 -8.33 -13.50
CA PRO A 165 11.50 -9.19 -14.49
C PRO A 165 12.63 -8.52 -15.26
N GLU A 166 12.47 -7.24 -15.61
CA GLU A 166 13.47 -6.47 -16.35
C GLU A 166 14.77 -6.29 -15.56
N VAL A 167 14.65 -6.04 -14.25
CA VAL A 167 15.81 -5.90 -13.35
C VAL A 167 16.52 -7.25 -13.20
N ILE A 168 15.75 -8.34 -13.03
CA ILE A 168 16.31 -9.69 -12.95
C ILE A 168 17.07 -10.02 -14.23
N GLN A 169 16.48 -9.75 -15.39
CA GLN A 169 17.13 -9.99 -16.67
C GLN A 169 18.42 -9.16 -16.85
N ALA A 170 18.39 -7.88 -16.42
CA ALA A 170 19.56 -7.01 -16.53
C ALA A 170 20.73 -7.47 -15.64
N VAL A 171 20.43 -7.98 -14.45
CA VAL A 171 21.47 -8.37 -13.46
C VAL A 171 21.92 -9.81 -13.65
N THR A 172 21.00 -10.73 -13.93
CA THR A 172 21.31 -12.18 -13.95
C THR A 172 21.33 -12.78 -15.36
N GLY A 173 20.82 -12.06 -16.37
CA GLY A 173 20.62 -12.57 -17.73
C GLY A 173 19.39 -13.50 -17.86
N GLN A 174 18.71 -13.82 -16.79
CA GLN A 174 17.55 -14.73 -16.79
C GLN A 174 16.29 -14.00 -17.22
N LYS A 175 15.51 -14.57 -18.11
CA LYS A 175 14.18 -14.11 -18.49
C LYS A 175 13.14 -14.78 -17.62
N CYS A 176 12.27 -14.00 -17.01
CA CYS A 176 11.14 -14.47 -16.22
C CYS A 176 9.93 -13.55 -16.41
N THR A 177 8.75 -14.01 -16.01
CA THR A 177 7.53 -13.21 -15.95
C THR A 177 7.24 -12.83 -14.49
N MET A 178 6.34 -11.86 -14.26
CA MET A 178 5.88 -11.56 -12.89
C MET A 178 5.26 -12.79 -12.20
N GLY A 179 4.61 -13.66 -12.99
CA GLY A 179 4.04 -14.90 -12.50
C GLY A 179 5.08 -15.90 -11.95
N ASP A 180 6.28 -15.89 -12.52
CA ASP A 180 7.35 -16.83 -12.11
C ASP A 180 8.06 -16.39 -10.82
N ILE A 181 7.95 -15.13 -10.42
CA ILE A 181 8.74 -14.56 -9.33
C ILE A 181 7.91 -14.13 -8.11
N GLY A 182 6.59 -14.09 -8.21
CA GLY A 182 5.82 -13.55 -7.08
C GLY A 182 4.31 -13.74 -7.19
N SER A 183 3.82 -14.69 -7.97
CA SER A 183 2.39 -15.00 -8.02
C SER A 183 1.95 -15.89 -6.86
N THR A 184 0.63 -16.13 -6.77
CA THR A 184 0.03 -17.06 -5.80
C THR A 184 0.36 -18.54 -6.07
N HIS A 185 1.14 -18.83 -7.10
CA HIS A 185 1.52 -20.20 -7.50
C HIS A 185 3.00 -20.51 -7.25
N VAL A 186 3.77 -19.53 -6.77
CA VAL A 186 5.21 -19.64 -6.46
C VAL A 186 5.40 -19.97 -4.99
#